data_df6d69b47b6e94d3400d8f05c9519fb4
#
_entry.id   df6d69b47b6e94d3400d8f05c9519fb4
#
_cell.length_a   1.000
_cell.length_b   1.000
_cell.length_c   1.000
_cell.angle_alpha   90.00
_cell.angle_beta   90.00
_cell.angle_gamma   90.00
#
_symmetry.space_group_name_H-M   'P 1'
#
loop_
_entity.id
_entity.type
_entity.pdbx_description
1 polymer ?
#
loop_
_entity_poly.entity_id
_entity_poly.type
_entity_poly.pdbx_seq_one_letter_code
_entity_poly.pdbx_strand_id
1 'polypeptide(L)'
;MTTETLTSALASLPETRREILELLKRAGEADTETIGGKLGITPSGTRQHMVALQGDGLVTHKNDRDGRGRPKHIYMLTPAGDALFPRNYVDLANELLQYVEDEDPELLQRIFDRRGQRRLERARVRTAGRSFPDTVKIVAQILDEDGYLADFEQQPDGSFLITEHNCAVLAIAQRYRHACSTELAFLQAILPHATVTRIAHRLNGAHVCSYEVKPK
;
A
#
# COMPACT_ATOMS: atom_id res chain seq x y z
N MET A 1 -11.96 -27.55 6.30
CA MET A 1 -10.86 -27.00 5.48
C MET A 1 -11.34 -25.66 4.96
N THR A 2 -10.97 -24.58 5.63
CA THR A 2 -11.30 -23.21 5.22
C THR A 2 -10.49 -22.89 3.97
N THR A 3 -11.18 -22.58 2.89
CA THR A 3 -10.57 -22.09 1.64
C THR A 3 -9.92 -20.74 1.98
N GLU A 4 -8.61 -20.75 2.24
CA GLU A 4 -7.84 -19.52 2.40
C GLU A 4 -8.04 -18.69 1.13
N THR A 5 -8.62 -17.50 1.28
CA THR A 5 -8.81 -16.56 0.17
C THR A 5 -7.44 -16.11 -0.29
N LEU A 6 -6.95 -16.67 -1.41
CA LEU A 6 -5.70 -16.28 -2.03
C LEU A 6 -5.79 -14.80 -2.46
N THR A 7 -4.69 -14.06 -2.35
CA THR A 7 -4.63 -12.74 -2.99
C THR A 7 -4.75 -12.90 -4.50
N SER A 8 -5.30 -11.90 -5.19
CA SER A 8 -5.42 -11.93 -6.66
C SER A 8 -4.06 -12.11 -7.34
N ALA A 9 -3.00 -11.54 -6.79
CA ALA A 9 -1.63 -11.68 -7.29
C ALA A 9 -1.10 -13.10 -7.14
N LEU A 10 -1.30 -13.77 -6.00
CA LEU A 10 -0.90 -15.16 -5.80
C LEU A 10 -1.75 -16.11 -6.67
N ALA A 11 -3.05 -15.84 -6.80
CA ALA A 11 -3.96 -16.63 -7.62
C ALA A 11 -3.66 -16.55 -9.13
N SER A 12 -3.07 -15.45 -9.60
CA SER A 12 -2.68 -15.25 -11.01
C SER A 12 -1.40 -16.02 -11.42
N LEU A 13 -0.63 -16.53 -10.46
CA LEU A 13 0.55 -17.32 -10.77
C LEU A 13 0.18 -18.72 -11.30
N PRO A 14 1.03 -19.32 -12.18
CA PRO A 14 0.90 -20.73 -12.55
C PRO A 14 0.84 -21.62 -11.31
N GLU A 15 -0.02 -22.64 -11.35
CA GLU A 15 -0.36 -23.49 -10.20
C GLU A 15 0.89 -24.01 -9.46
N THR A 16 1.83 -24.62 -10.17
CA THR A 16 3.05 -25.16 -9.55
C THR A 16 3.91 -24.10 -8.86
N ARG A 17 3.98 -22.86 -9.41
CA ARG A 17 4.70 -21.77 -8.76
C ARG A 17 4.02 -21.32 -7.49
N ARG A 18 2.69 -21.25 -7.49
CA ARG A 18 1.89 -20.97 -6.31
C ARG A 18 2.10 -22.00 -5.21
N GLU A 19 2.03 -23.29 -5.56
CA GLU A 19 2.27 -24.40 -4.62
C GLU A 19 3.68 -24.36 -4.01
N ILE A 20 4.71 -24.01 -4.80
CA ILE A 20 6.07 -23.81 -4.29
C ILE A 20 6.11 -22.68 -3.27
N LEU A 21 5.50 -21.51 -3.57
CA LEU A 21 5.47 -20.38 -2.64
C LEU A 21 4.70 -20.73 -1.36
N GLU A 22 3.57 -21.43 -1.45
CA GLU A 22 2.81 -21.91 -0.30
C GLU A 22 3.63 -22.91 0.55
N LEU A 23 4.36 -23.82 -0.10
CA LEU A 23 5.26 -24.75 0.60
C LEU A 23 6.34 -23.98 1.36
N LEU A 24 7.02 -23.02 0.70
CA LEU A 24 8.04 -22.19 1.33
C LEU A 24 7.46 -21.34 2.46
N LYS A 25 6.23 -20.80 2.30
CA LYS A 25 5.55 -20.05 3.36
C LYS A 25 5.30 -20.90 4.61
N ARG A 26 4.90 -22.15 4.43
CA ARG A 26 4.60 -23.07 5.55
C ARG A 26 5.88 -23.65 6.18
N ALA A 27 6.91 -23.93 5.37
CA ALA A 27 8.16 -24.56 5.83
C ALA A 27 9.20 -23.55 6.32
N GLY A 28 9.06 -22.26 5.95
CA GLY A 28 10.08 -21.24 6.13
C GLY A 28 11.17 -21.33 5.08
N GLU A 29 11.78 -22.51 4.92
CA GLU A 29 12.82 -22.78 3.92
C GLU A 29 12.78 -24.25 3.46
N ALA A 30 13.26 -24.52 2.23
CA ALA A 30 13.40 -25.88 1.70
C ALA A 30 14.42 -25.94 0.57
N ASP A 31 15.05 -27.12 0.39
CA ASP A 31 15.88 -27.41 -0.78
C ASP A 31 15.04 -27.91 -1.97
N THR A 32 15.65 -27.99 -3.16
CA THR A 32 14.97 -28.43 -4.39
C THR A 32 14.49 -29.87 -4.34
N GLU A 33 15.14 -30.72 -3.57
CA GLU A 33 14.77 -32.13 -3.40
C GLU A 33 13.49 -32.25 -2.56
N THR A 34 13.43 -31.53 -1.45
CA THR A 34 12.25 -31.44 -0.59
C THR A 34 11.05 -30.84 -1.33
N ILE A 35 11.26 -29.76 -2.08
CA ILE A 35 10.20 -29.13 -2.89
C ILE A 35 9.68 -30.11 -3.95
N GLY A 36 10.59 -30.72 -4.72
CA GLY A 36 10.24 -31.67 -5.77
C GLY A 36 9.50 -32.89 -5.24
N GLY A 37 10.00 -33.46 -4.13
CA GLY A 37 9.38 -34.62 -3.49
C GLY A 37 8.00 -34.36 -2.95
N LYS A 38 7.75 -33.17 -2.36
CA LYS A 38 6.41 -32.82 -1.83
C LYS A 38 5.40 -32.47 -2.91
N LEU A 39 5.83 -31.92 -4.04
CA LEU A 39 4.95 -31.49 -5.13
C LEU A 39 4.88 -32.49 -6.29
N GLY A 40 5.63 -33.61 -6.24
CA GLY A 40 5.64 -34.62 -7.28
C GLY A 40 6.25 -34.12 -8.60
N ILE A 41 7.14 -33.14 -8.57
CA ILE A 41 7.81 -32.58 -9.74
C ILE A 41 9.27 -33.03 -9.82
N THR A 42 9.77 -33.16 -11.06
CA THR A 42 11.15 -33.59 -11.30
C THR A 42 12.19 -32.60 -10.77
N PRO A 43 13.39 -33.02 -10.39
CA PRO A 43 14.46 -32.12 -9.96
C PRO A 43 14.82 -31.04 -10.99
N SER A 44 14.69 -31.34 -12.28
CA SER A 44 14.91 -30.38 -13.37
C SER A 44 13.77 -29.34 -13.41
N GLY A 45 12.51 -29.79 -13.31
CA GLY A 45 11.33 -28.93 -13.25
C GLY A 45 11.38 -28.00 -12.03
N THR A 46 11.71 -28.57 -10.85
CA THR A 46 11.87 -27.76 -9.63
C THR A 46 12.88 -26.63 -9.85
N ARG A 47 14.06 -26.95 -10.40
CA ARG A 47 15.09 -25.93 -10.68
C ARG A 47 14.61 -24.85 -11.63
N GLN A 48 13.86 -25.20 -12.70
CA GLN A 48 13.30 -24.22 -13.63
C GLN A 48 12.34 -23.27 -12.94
N HIS A 49 11.44 -23.80 -12.09
CA HIS A 49 10.54 -22.96 -11.30
C HIS A 49 11.28 -22.05 -10.32
N MET A 50 12.31 -22.57 -9.65
CA MET A 50 13.12 -21.76 -8.71
C MET A 50 13.85 -20.63 -9.41
N VAL A 51 14.46 -20.88 -10.60
CA VAL A 51 15.11 -19.84 -11.41
C VAL A 51 14.11 -18.75 -11.80
N ALA A 52 12.91 -19.13 -12.23
CA ALA A 52 11.88 -18.18 -12.60
C ALA A 52 11.40 -17.35 -11.39
N LEU A 53 11.10 -18.00 -10.25
CA LEU A 53 10.69 -17.31 -9.03
C LEU A 53 11.78 -16.38 -8.47
N GLN A 54 13.05 -16.73 -8.64
CA GLN A 54 14.17 -15.85 -8.31
C GLN A 54 14.26 -14.67 -9.30
N GLY A 55 14.06 -14.90 -10.59
CA GLY A 55 13.99 -13.85 -11.61
C GLY A 55 12.86 -12.85 -11.34
N ASP A 56 11.73 -13.34 -10.83
CA ASP A 56 10.58 -12.54 -10.41
C ASP A 56 10.81 -11.85 -9.04
N GLY A 57 11.94 -12.11 -8.37
CA GLY A 57 12.28 -11.53 -7.06
C GLY A 57 11.46 -12.08 -5.89
N LEU A 58 10.73 -13.19 -6.08
CA LEU A 58 9.82 -13.74 -5.07
C LEU A 58 10.51 -14.72 -4.11
N VAL A 59 11.59 -15.33 -4.55
CA VAL A 59 12.38 -16.33 -3.80
C VAL A 59 13.85 -15.97 -3.82
N THR A 60 14.54 -16.22 -2.73
CA THR A 60 16.00 -16.14 -2.62
C THR A 60 16.56 -17.47 -2.09
N HIS A 61 17.87 -17.64 -2.07
CA HIS A 61 18.50 -18.82 -1.49
C HIS A 61 19.73 -18.47 -0.67
N LYS A 62 20.07 -19.34 0.26
CA LYS A 62 21.38 -19.44 0.92
C LYS A 62 22.04 -20.76 0.56
N ASN A 63 23.36 -20.80 0.62
CA ASN A 63 24.12 -22.04 0.44
C ASN A 63 24.25 -22.73 1.80
N ASP A 64 23.79 -23.97 1.86
CA ASP A 64 24.09 -24.87 2.99
C ASP A 64 25.45 -25.54 2.75
N ARG A 65 26.41 -25.38 3.68
CA ARG A 65 27.78 -25.90 3.63
C ARG A 65 28.03 -26.98 4.67
N ASP A 66 27.04 -27.38 5.46
CA ASP A 66 27.23 -28.27 6.61
C ASP A 66 27.35 -29.78 6.23
N GLY A 67 27.29 -30.13 4.94
CA GLY A 67 27.37 -31.50 4.46
C GLY A 67 28.68 -31.83 3.71
N ARG A 68 29.12 -33.12 3.77
CA ARG A 68 30.11 -33.67 2.82
C ARG A 68 29.43 -33.76 1.45
N GLY A 69 29.76 -32.86 0.51
CA GLY A 69 29.22 -32.89 -0.84
C GLY A 69 29.11 -31.50 -1.48
N ARG A 70 28.42 -31.43 -2.62
CA ARG A 70 28.17 -30.16 -3.31
C ARG A 70 27.24 -29.31 -2.44
N PRO A 71 27.51 -27.99 -2.21
CA PRO A 71 26.65 -27.11 -1.48
C PRO A 71 25.22 -27.17 -2.01
N LYS A 72 24.23 -27.32 -1.09
CA LYS A 72 22.81 -27.30 -1.42
C LYS A 72 22.30 -25.88 -1.34
N HIS A 73 21.43 -25.50 -2.26
CA HIS A 73 20.66 -24.24 -2.17
C HIS A 73 19.43 -24.45 -1.31
N ILE A 74 19.33 -23.70 -0.24
CA ILE A 74 18.15 -23.65 0.63
C ILE A 74 17.36 -22.38 0.28
N TYR A 75 16.18 -22.57 -0.26
CA TYR A 75 15.32 -21.51 -0.76
C TYR A 75 14.36 -21.01 0.32
N MET A 76 14.06 -19.71 0.28
CA MET A 76 13.11 -19.03 1.17
C MET A 76 12.42 -17.90 0.42
N LEU A 77 11.28 -17.44 0.92
CA LEU A 77 10.58 -16.28 0.38
C LEU A 77 11.42 -15.01 0.61
N THR A 78 11.35 -14.09 -0.36
CA THR A 78 11.76 -12.71 -0.14
C THR A 78 10.62 -11.94 0.55
N PRO A 79 10.85 -10.69 1.02
CA PRO A 79 9.75 -9.82 1.45
C PRO A 79 8.67 -9.62 0.38
N ALA A 80 9.05 -9.56 -0.91
CA ALA A 80 8.11 -9.46 -2.03
C ALA A 80 7.28 -10.75 -2.20
N GLY A 81 7.92 -11.93 -2.09
CA GLY A 81 7.21 -13.21 -2.10
C GLY A 81 6.28 -13.38 -0.91
N ASP A 82 6.72 -12.95 0.27
CA ASP A 82 5.89 -12.96 1.48
C ASP A 82 4.68 -12.02 1.36
N ALA A 83 4.83 -10.89 0.67
CA ALA A 83 3.75 -9.92 0.47
C ALA A 83 2.61 -10.43 -0.44
N LEU A 84 2.82 -11.52 -1.19
CA LEU A 84 1.77 -12.16 -2.01
C LEU A 84 0.70 -12.87 -1.16
N PHE A 85 1.01 -13.23 0.08
CA PHE A 85 0.06 -13.91 0.96
C PHE A 85 -0.95 -12.95 1.58
N PRO A 86 -2.17 -13.42 1.89
CA PRO A 86 -3.22 -12.58 2.46
C PRO A 86 -2.77 -11.88 3.75
N ARG A 87 -3.15 -10.61 3.87
CA ARG A 87 -2.93 -9.80 5.07
C ARG A 87 -4.24 -9.11 5.43
N ASN A 88 -4.66 -9.25 6.66
CA ASN A 88 -5.95 -8.73 7.13
C ASN A 88 -5.83 -7.35 7.81
N TYR A 89 -4.91 -6.49 7.32
CA TYR A 89 -4.68 -5.18 7.95
C TYR A 89 -5.88 -4.24 7.84
N VAL A 90 -6.62 -4.30 6.74
CA VAL A 90 -7.78 -3.43 6.50
C VAL A 90 -8.93 -3.80 7.44
N ASP A 91 -9.24 -5.10 7.54
CA ASP A 91 -10.32 -5.55 8.42
C ASP A 91 -9.97 -5.33 9.87
N LEU A 92 -8.72 -5.64 10.28
CA LEU A 92 -8.24 -5.35 11.62
C LEU A 92 -8.34 -3.85 11.95
N ALA A 93 -7.93 -2.97 11.03
CA ALA A 93 -8.03 -1.54 11.25
C ALA A 93 -9.47 -1.08 11.37
N ASN A 94 -10.38 -1.60 10.54
CA ASN A 94 -11.81 -1.29 10.63
C ASN A 94 -12.43 -1.79 11.93
N GLU A 95 -12.06 -3.00 12.38
CA GLU A 95 -12.52 -3.58 13.65
C GLU A 95 -12.06 -2.74 14.85
N LEU A 96 -10.77 -2.37 14.89
CA LEU A 96 -10.24 -1.53 15.96
C LEU A 96 -10.88 -0.13 15.99
N LEU A 97 -11.13 0.48 14.82
CA LEU A 97 -11.81 1.76 14.74
C LEU A 97 -13.27 1.66 15.15
N GLN A 98 -13.93 0.52 14.87
CA GLN A 98 -15.30 0.26 15.32
C GLN A 98 -15.37 0.20 16.86
N TYR A 99 -14.45 -0.51 17.51
CA TYR A 99 -14.41 -0.54 18.98
C TYR A 99 -14.19 0.84 19.58
N VAL A 100 -13.33 1.67 18.95
CA VAL A 100 -13.15 3.06 19.37
C VAL A 100 -14.43 3.86 19.20
N GLU A 101 -15.15 3.72 18.07
CA GLU A 101 -16.41 4.42 17.82
C GLU A 101 -17.50 4.01 18.81
N ASP A 102 -17.59 2.69 19.13
CA ASP A 102 -18.57 2.14 20.06
C ASP A 102 -18.34 2.63 21.51
N GLU A 103 -17.06 2.77 21.92
CA GLU A 103 -16.70 3.22 23.27
C GLU A 103 -16.74 4.76 23.42
N ASP A 104 -16.20 5.49 22.44
CA ASP A 104 -16.12 6.96 22.46
C ASP A 104 -16.07 7.53 21.02
N PRO A 105 -17.20 7.91 20.44
CA PRO A 105 -17.26 8.52 19.10
C PRO A 105 -16.41 9.81 18.97
N GLU A 106 -16.25 10.58 20.04
CA GLU A 106 -15.39 11.76 20.03
C GLU A 106 -13.91 11.39 19.99
N LEU A 107 -13.52 10.28 20.60
CA LEU A 107 -12.16 9.74 20.51
C LEU A 107 -11.84 9.37 19.05
N LEU A 108 -12.79 8.76 18.33
CA LEU A 108 -12.61 8.45 16.91
C LEU A 108 -12.27 9.72 16.11
N GLN A 109 -13.05 10.80 16.29
CA GLN A 109 -12.75 12.09 15.64
C GLN A 109 -11.34 12.58 16.01
N ARG A 110 -11.00 12.59 17.29
CA ARG A 110 -9.67 13.04 17.77
C ARG A 110 -8.51 12.22 17.18
N ILE A 111 -8.70 10.91 16.94
CA ILE A 111 -7.70 10.05 16.30
C ILE A 111 -7.46 10.50 14.85
N PHE A 112 -8.51 10.74 14.07
CA PHE A 112 -8.38 11.23 12.71
C PHE A 112 -7.77 12.64 12.65
N ASP A 113 -8.16 13.54 13.55
CA ASP A 113 -7.61 14.89 13.65
C ASP A 113 -6.11 14.84 13.99
N ARG A 114 -5.71 13.99 14.93
CA ARG A 114 -4.31 13.79 15.30
C ARG A 114 -3.47 13.23 14.14
N ARG A 115 -4.06 12.31 13.35
CA ARG A 115 -3.43 11.84 12.11
C ARG A 115 -3.23 13.00 11.12
N GLY A 116 -4.26 13.82 10.90
CA GLY A 116 -4.19 15.00 10.05
C GLY A 116 -3.14 16.00 10.51
N GLN A 117 -3.11 16.32 11.81
CA GLN A 117 -2.13 17.22 12.42
C GLN A 117 -0.69 16.73 12.22
N ARG A 118 -0.40 15.46 12.47
CA ARG A 118 0.93 14.88 12.26
C ARG A 118 1.36 14.94 10.78
N ARG A 119 0.41 14.77 9.87
CA ARG A 119 0.65 14.90 8.42
C ARG A 119 0.97 16.35 8.04
N LEU A 120 0.23 17.31 8.60
CA LEU A 120 0.44 18.74 8.42
C LEU A 120 1.82 19.19 8.93
N GLU A 121 2.26 18.74 10.11
CA GLU A 121 3.57 19.04 10.67
C GLU A 121 4.70 18.58 9.73
N ARG A 122 4.62 17.36 9.20
CA ARG A 122 5.61 16.84 8.23
C ARG A 122 5.61 17.64 6.92
N ALA A 123 4.43 18.02 6.43
CA ALA A 123 4.29 18.79 5.21
C ALA A 123 4.85 20.22 5.36
N ARG A 124 4.64 20.88 6.50
CA ARG A 124 5.16 22.22 6.80
C ARG A 124 6.69 22.29 6.71
N VAL A 125 7.40 21.25 7.13
CA VAL A 125 8.86 21.18 7.01
C VAL A 125 9.30 21.23 5.54
N ARG A 126 8.58 20.55 4.65
CA ARG A 126 8.89 20.48 3.21
C ARG A 126 8.50 21.76 2.46
N THR A 127 7.50 22.47 2.93
CA THR A 127 6.94 23.66 2.27
C THR A 127 7.46 24.98 2.83
N ALA A 128 8.26 24.95 3.89
CA ALA A 128 8.82 26.16 4.52
C ALA A 128 9.61 27.01 3.53
N GLY A 129 9.27 28.31 3.44
CA GLY A 129 9.96 29.27 2.56
C GLY A 129 9.75 29.05 1.06
N ARG A 130 8.82 28.18 0.65
CA ARG A 130 8.52 27.92 -0.77
C ARG A 130 7.51 28.94 -1.31
N SER A 131 7.58 29.19 -2.62
CA SER A 131 6.56 29.95 -3.33
C SER A 131 5.21 29.23 -3.28
N PHE A 132 4.11 29.93 -3.54
CA PHE A 132 2.78 29.31 -3.58
C PHE A 132 2.70 28.16 -4.64
N PRO A 133 3.14 28.34 -5.90
CA PRO A 133 3.15 27.25 -6.88
C PRO A 133 4.02 26.05 -6.44
N ASP A 134 5.20 26.31 -5.88
CA ASP A 134 6.06 25.23 -5.37
C ASP A 134 5.43 24.49 -4.19
N THR A 135 4.70 25.22 -3.33
CA THR A 135 3.96 24.60 -2.22
C THR A 135 2.88 23.66 -2.75
N VAL A 136 2.09 24.08 -3.75
CA VAL A 136 1.07 23.21 -4.38
C VAL A 136 1.71 21.95 -4.97
N LYS A 137 2.83 22.12 -5.70
CA LYS A 137 3.59 21.00 -6.26
C LYS A 137 4.05 20.02 -5.18
N ILE A 138 4.64 20.53 -4.08
CA ILE A 138 5.11 19.70 -2.97
C ILE A 138 3.94 18.98 -2.30
N VAL A 139 2.79 19.64 -2.15
CA VAL A 139 1.58 19.03 -1.58
C VAL A 139 1.10 17.87 -2.46
N ALA A 140 1.03 18.04 -3.78
CA ALA A 140 0.68 16.96 -4.70
C ALA A 140 1.68 15.79 -4.61
N GLN A 141 2.98 16.07 -4.51
CA GLN A 141 4.01 15.03 -4.30
C GLN A 141 3.83 14.27 -2.97
N ILE A 142 3.47 14.96 -1.88
CA ILE A 142 3.17 14.31 -0.59
C ILE A 142 1.96 13.38 -0.71
N LEU A 143 0.91 13.80 -1.42
CA LEU A 143 -0.25 12.97 -1.68
C LEU A 143 0.11 11.74 -2.53
N ASP A 144 0.95 11.91 -3.55
CA ASP A 144 1.42 10.81 -4.41
C ASP A 144 2.24 9.80 -3.59
N GLU A 145 3.21 10.26 -2.78
CA GLU A 145 4.01 9.44 -1.87
C GLU A 145 3.15 8.70 -0.82
N ASP A 146 2.05 9.31 -0.39
CA ASP A 146 1.07 8.69 0.52
C ASP A 146 0.15 7.65 -0.21
N GLY A 147 0.35 7.43 -1.52
CA GLY A 147 -0.33 6.40 -2.31
C GLY A 147 -1.63 6.85 -2.99
N TYR A 148 -1.88 8.15 -3.06
CA TYR A 148 -3.09 8.67 -3.72
C TYR A 148 -2.95 8.79 -5.23
N LEU A 149 -1.78 8.51 -5.82
CA LEU A 149 -1.48 8.74 -7.26
C LEU A 149 -1.91 10.14 -7.67
N ALA A 150 -1.36 11.13 -6.95
CA ALA A 150 -1.79 12.51 -7.10
C ALA A 150 -0.94 13.28 -8.11
N ASP A 151 -1.60 14.11 -8.89
CA ASP A 151 -0.98 15.11 -9.74
C ASP A 151 -1.60 16.50 -9.51
N PHE A 152 -1.05 17.50 -10.18
CA PHE A 152 -1.59 18.85 -10.16
C PHE A 152 -1.43 19.52 -11.53
N GLU A 153 -2.35 20.42 -11.83
CA GLU A 153 -2.34 21.22 -13.05
C GLU A 153 -2.60 22.68 -12.70
N GLN A 154 -1.79 23.59 -13.27
CA GLN A 154 -2.05 25.03 -13.17
C GLN A 154 -3.06 25.43 -14.25
N GLN A 155 -4.09 26.15 -13.87
CA GLN A 155 -5.14 26.62 -14.74
C GLN A 155 -4.80 28.00 -15.31
N PRO A 156 -5.41 28.39 -16.47
CA PRO A 156 -5.17 29.69 -17.09
C PRO A 156 -5.51 30.89 -16.22
N ASP A 157 -6.43 30.73 -15.24
CA ASP A 157 -6.84 31.77 -14.30
C ASP A 157 -5.90 31.89 -13.07
N GLY A 158 -4.78 31.13 -13.06
CA GLY A 158 -3.81 31.10 -11.97
C GLY A 158 -4.20 30.20 -10.80
N SER A 159 -5.35 29.55 -10.84
CA SER A 159 -5.71 28.51 -9.88
C SER A 159 -4.96 27.21 -10.18
N PHE A 160 -5.06 26.25 -9.28
CA PHE A 160 -4.52 24.89 -9.46
C PHE A 160 -5.62 23.86 -9.23
N LEU A 161 -5.51 22.76 -9.97
CA LEU A 161 -6.28 21.56 -9.76
C LEU A 161 -5.35 20.48 -9.21
N ILE A 162 -5.63 19.93 -8.01
CA ILE A 162 -4.96 18.74 -7.48
C ILE A 162 -5.93 17.58 -7.66
N THR A 163 -5.47 16.50 -8.29
CA THR A 163 -6.29 15.31 -8.56
C THR A 163 -5.65 14.06 -7.94
N GLU A 164 -6.43 13.32 -7.18
CA GLU A 164 -6.09 12.02 -6.59
C GLU A 164 -6.79 10.91 -7.39
N HIS A 165 -6.02 10.14 -8.15
CA HIS A 165 -6.52 9.06 -9.00
C HIS A 165 -6.78 7.76 -8.22
N ASN A 166 -6.18 7.63 -7.04
CA ASN A 166 -6.39 6.53 -6.12
C ASN A 166 -6.78 7.05 -4.73
N CYS A 167 -7.58 6.28 -4.00
CA CYS A 167 -7.82 6.53 -2.58
C CYS A 167 -7.07 5.50 -1.76
N ALA A 168 -5.91 5.87 -1.21
CA ALA A 168 -5.04 4.99 -0.43
C ALA A 168 -5.70 4.39 0.83
N VAL A 169 -6.78 5.01 1.30
CA VAL A 169 -7.53 4.61 2.51
C VAL A 169 -9.00 4.30 2.22
N LEU A 170 -9.33 3.88 0.98
CA LEU A 170 -10.71 3.74 0.53
C LEU A 170 -11.59 2.91 1.47
N ALA A 171 -11.11 1.75 1.89
CA ALA A 171 -11.88 0.83 2.74
C ALA A 171 -12.16 1.42 4.15
N ILE A 172 -11.26 2.27 4.66
CA ILE A 172 -11.48 3.01 5.90
C ILE A 172 -12.43 4.19 5.65
N ALA A 173 -12.23 4.95 4.56
CA ALA A 173 -13.01 6.13 4.24
C ALA A 173 -14.48 5.81 3.93
N GLN A 174 -14.78 4.62 3.39
CA GLN A 174 -16.14 4.14 3.17
C GLN A 174 -16.93 4.00 4.47
N ARG A 175 -16.29 3.58 5.56
CA ARG A 175 -16.90 3.45 6.88
C ARG A 175 -16.80 4.76 7.68
N TYR A 176 -15.64 5.41 7.65
CA TYR A 176 -15.30 6.57 8.47
C TYR A 176 -15.01 7.79 7.59
N ARG A 177 -16.04 8.60 7.35
CA ARG A 177 -15.92 9.85 6.56
C ARG A 177 -14.92 10.86 7.14
N HIS A 178 -14.54 10.70 8.40
CA HIS A 178 -13.47 11.44 9.08
C HIS A 178 -12.16 11.45 8.28
N ALA A 179 -11.82 10.34 7.60
CA ALA A 179 -10.64 10.29 6.74
C ALA A 179 -10.68 11.32 5.61
N CYS A 180 -11.86 11.53 5.01
CA CYS A 180 -12.04 12.50 3.92
C CYS A 180 -12.13 13.96 4.41
N SER A 181 -12.76 14.21 5.58
CA SER A 181 -12.84 15.55 6.15
C SER A 181 -11.50 16.06 6.63
N THR A 182 -10.70 15.21 7.29
CA THR A 182 -9.35 15.57 7.76
C THR A 182 -8.37 15.75 6.60
N GLU A 183 -8.58 15.11 5.45
CA GLU A 183 -7.78 15.36 4.25
C GLU A 183 -8.03 16.75 3.68
N LEU A 184 -9.30 17.13 3.51
CA LEU A 184 -9.63 18.49 3.07
C LEU A 184 -9.12 19.55 4.06
N ALA A 185 -9.26 19.31 5.37
CA ALA A 185 -8.73 20.21 6.41
C ALA A 185 -7.20 20.32 6.34
N PHE A 186 -6.48 19.21 6.05
CA PHE A 186 -5.04 19.20 5.83
C PHE A 186 -4.67 20.12 4.65
N LEU A 187 -5.33 19.97 3.49
CA LEU A 187 -5.07 20.80 2.31
C LEU A 187 -5.33 22.29 2.57
N GLN A 188 -6.40 22.62 3.26
CA GLN A 188 -6.72 23.99 3.65
C GLN A 188 -5.70 24.59 4.62
N ALA A 189 -5.19 23.78 5.56
CA ALA A 189 -4.23 24.21 6.56
C ALA A 189 -2.80 24.38 6.02
N ILE A 190 -2.41 23.61 5.00
CA ILE A 190 -1.08 23.71 4.36
C ILE A 190 -1.05 24.80 3.29
N LEU A 191 -2.19 25.21 2.76
CA LEU A 191 -2.37 26.25 1.74
C LEU A 191 -3.17 27.46 2.29
N PRO A 192 -2.72 28.14 3.37
CA PRO A 192 -3.53 29.16 4.07
C PRO A 192 -3.81 30.40 3.23
N HIS A 193 -3.01 30.63 2.18
CA HIS A 193 -3.17 31.77 1.25
C HIS A 193 -4.03 31.40 0.03
N ALA A 194 -4.73 30.26 0.07
CA ALA A 194 -5.66 29.83 -0.96
C ALA A 194 -7.01 29.42 -0.38
N THR A 195 -8.03 29.44 -1.23
CA THR A 195 -9.30 28.74 -0.99
C THR A 195 -9.19 27.36 -1.61
N VAL A 196 -9.33 26.31 -0.81
CA VAL A 196 -9.32 24.93 -1.28
C VAL A 196 -10.71 24.35 -1.20
N THR A 197 -11.24 23.93 -2.34
CA THR A 197 -12.59 23.35 -2.47
C THR A 197 -12.49 21.96 -3.12
N ARG A 198 -13.09 20.96 -2.50
CA ARG A 198 -13.24 19.64 -3.15
C ARG A 198 -14.35 19.71 -4.18
N ILE A 199 -14.00 19.56 -5.46
CA ILE A 199 -14.94 19.63 -6.60
C ILE A 199 -15.37 18.26 -7.12
N ALA A 200 -14.59 17.19 -6.86
CA ALA A 200 -14.96 15.81 -7.12
C ALA A 200 -14.64 14.95 -5.90
N HIS A 201 -15.48 13.96 -5.61
CA HIS A 201 -15.32 13.11 -4.46
C HIS A 201 -15.66 11.65 -4.79
N ARG A 202 -14.68 10.75 -4.64
CA ARG A 202 -14.83 9.32 -4.97
C ARG A 202 -15.98 8.65 -4.21
N LEU A 203 -16.19 9.01 -2.95
CA LEU A 203 -17.28 8.45 -2.15
C LEU A 203 -18.66 9.03 -2.49
N ASN A 204 -18.73 10.01 -3.38
CA ASN A 204 -19.98 10.56 -3.91
C ASN A 204 -20.19 10.17 -5.39
N GLY A 205 -19.51 9.12 -5.86
CA GLY A 205 -19.68 8.55 -7.19
C GLY A 205 -18.74 9.07 -8.28
N ALA A 206 -17.83 10.01 -7.96
CA ALA A 206 -16.80 10.41 -8.92
C ALA A 206 -15.71 9.34 -9.05
N HIS A 207 -15.02 9.32 -10.19
CA HIS A 207 -13.89 8.40 -10.41
C HIS A 207 -12.66 8.77 -9.56
N VAL A 208 -12.47 10.05 -9.26
CA VAL A 208 -11.33 10.64 -8.55
C VAL A 208 -11.79 11.51 -7.38
N CYS A 209 -10.85 11.93 -6.52
CA CYS A 209 -11.03 13.13 -5.70
C CYS A 209 -10.26 14.28 -6.35
N SER A 210 -10.89 15.46 -6.48
CA SER A 210 -10.22 16.63 -7.03
C SER A 210 -10.48 17.87 -6.18
N TYR A 211 -9.45 18.70 -6.08
CA TYR A 211 -9.45 19.89 -5.26
C TYR A 211 -9.04 21.10 -6.12
N GLU A 212 -9.93 22.06 -6.19
CA GLU A 212 -9.63 23.36 -6.76
C GLU A 212 -8.93 24.23 -5.70
N VAL A 213 -7.78 24.81 -6.06
CA VAL A 213 -6.94 25.63 -5.18
C VAL A 213 -6.81 27.02 -5.79
N LYS A 214 -7.59 27.97 -5.29
CA LYS A 214 -7.61 29.38 -5.76
C LYS A 214 -6.79 30.25 -4.84
N PRO A 215 -5.75 30.97 -5.34
CA PRO A 215 -5.08 32.02 -4.56
C PRO A 215 -6.09 33.03 -4.03
N LYS A 216 -5.86 33.52 -2.79
CA LYS A 216 -6.67 34.60 -2.19
C LYS A 216 -6.20 35.96 -2.65
#